data_8c6bc01737f86ca5d8a8ad6eed6c2daf
#
_entry.id   8c6bc01737f86ca5d8a8ad6eed6c2daf
#
_cell.length_a   1.000
_cell.length_b   1.000
_cell.length_c   1.000
_cell.angle_alpha   90.00
_cell.angle_beta   90.00
_cell.angle_gamma   90.00
#
_symmetry.space_group_name_H-M   'P 1'
#
loop_
_entity.id
_entity.type
_entity.pdbx_description
1 polymer ?
#
loop_
_entity_poly.entity_id
_entity_poly.type
_entity_poly.pdbx_seq_one_letter_code
_entity_poly.pdbx_strand_id
1 'polypeptide(L)'
;MGRWLTPDSLPTATYAGSAILFKFKHSSSVSADFTVAKSKGSQDLFISVTVDGGKPVRMGLSRGDHRGVILASGLSSGIHQVAVRKEGEPGFGALQVANPKLDVAGRWQALSDDRPIVEVIGDSDATGICALGPDSPDSAVDIWNSAWASETVSWVGLLEAGLASVGHPVDMVDLAISGSKTESEGDTYDLTAPGYSDAKFGEYPAPGRKNAAVVFLWGGGNDRHGGGELASGTLTYDHLSRFEKGIFMQLTKIFARNPDVKVVLLEYTDPTIPDWTAAYNQVQSLFSEQQQQRILHLRVYDPLGKQDACEIDPKGHPNLALHAAWAGQILQWMTGAGRLQQLGFPDREEWGEN
;
A
#
# COMPACT_ATOMS: atom_id res chain seq x y z
N MET A 1 10.75 -1.26 6.27
CA MET A 1 9.48 -1.62 5.63
C MET A 1 9.08 -0.49 4.70
N GLY A 2 8.43 -0.79 3.59
CA GLY A 2 8.01 0.20 2.62
C GLY A 2 9.15 0.88 1.87
N ARG A 3 8.83 1.95 1.15
CA ARG A 3 9.79 2.67 0.31
C ARG A 3 10.33 3.90 1.02
N TRP A 4 11.63 3.90 1.26
CA TRP A 4 12.34 5.03 1.84
C TRP A 4 13.37 5.58 0.86
N LEU A 5 13.35 6.88 0.66
CA LEU A 5 14.42 7.61 -0.01
C LEU A 5 15.45 8.04 1.04
N THR A 6 16.68 8.13 0.65
CA THR A 6 17.75 8.65 1.52
C THR A 6 18.43 9.87 0.88
N PRO A 7 17.67 10.92 0.50
CA PRO A 7 18.29 12.16 0.11
C PRO A 7 19.02 12.73 1.33
N ASP A 8 20.24 13.19 1.15
CA ASP A 8 21.01 13.82 2.21
C ASP A 8 21.18 12.98 3.48
N SER A 9 21.22 11.65 3.35
CA SER A 9 21.39 10.67 4.44
C SER A 9 20.26 10.54 5.47
N LEU A 10 19.13 11.20 5.31
CA LEU A 10 17.96 11.03 6.19
C LEU A 10 16.89 10.13 5.53
N PRO A 11 16.39 9.10 6.23
CA PRO A 11 15.28 8.30 5.75
C PRO A 11 14.05 9.16 5.50
N THR A 12 13.54 9.14 4.27
CA THR A 12 12.36 9.90 3.85
C THR A 12 11.31 8.98 3.27
N ALA A 13 10.13 8.92 3.88
CA ALA A 13 8.96 8.20 3.41
C ALA A 13 8.03 9.11 2.64
N THR A 14 7.62 8.70 1.44
CA THR A 14 6.62 9.42 0.63
C THR A 14 5.34 8.62 0.48
N TYR A 15 5.42 7.32 0.30
CA TYR A 15 4.27 6.43 0.08
C TYR A 15 3.55 6.08 1.36
N ALA A 16 2.24 5.81 1.24
CA ALA A 16 1.44 5.24 2.32
C ALA A 16 2.04 3.90 2.78
N GLY A 17 1.80 3.52 4.02
CA GLY A 17 2.30 2.27 4.57
C GLY A 17 3.82 2.21 4.81
N SER A 18 4.62 3.18 4.31
CA SER A 18 6.04 3.21 4.59
C SER A 18 6.30 3.27 6.09
N ALA A 19 7.00 2.29 6.64
CA ALA A 19 7.22 2.18 8.07
C ALA A 19 8.70 2.06 8.43
N ILE A 20 9.05 2.63 9.59
CA ILE A 20 10.34 2.41 10.24
C ILE A 20 10.12 1.58 11.51
N LEU A 21 11.00 0.63 11.74
CA LEU A 21 10.95 -0.26 12.90
C LEU A 21 12.10 0.06 13.85
N PHE A 22 11.78 0.12 15.13
CA PHE A 22 12.72 0.24 16.23
C PHE A 22 12.62 -0.99 17.13
N LYS A 23 13.71 -1.73 17.31
CA LYS A 23 13.78 -2.84 18.27
C LYS A 23 14.80 -2.50 19.34
N PHE A 24 14.42 -2.63 20.59
CA PHE A 24 15.25 -2.25 21.73
C PHE A 24 14.89 -3.04 22.99
N LYS A 25 15.72 -2.94 24.02
CA LYS A 25 15.48 -3.48 25.36
C LYS A 25 15.94 -2.52 26.44
N HIS A 26 15.47 -2.73 27.65
CA HIS A 26 15.84 -1.97 28.85
C HIS A 26 15.55 -0.46 28.76
N SER A 27 14.58 -0.07 27.95
CA SER A 27 14.11 1.31 27.86
C SER A 27 12.62 1.38 28.15
N SER A 28 12.24 2.30 29.00
CA SER A 28 10.83 2.56 29.30
C SER A 28 10.16 3.47 28.26
N SER A 29 10.94 4.06 27.36
CA SER A 29 10.44 4.97 26.34
C SER A 29 11.30 4.98 25.10
N VAL A 30 10.69 5.35 23.99
CA VAL A 30 11.36 5.65 22.72
C VAL A 30 10.76 6.91 22.10
N SER A 31 11.61 7.76 21.56
CA SER A 31 11.25 8.98 20.85
C SER A 31 12.04 9.14 19.57
N ALA A 32 11.59 9.98 18.66
CA ALA A 32 12.32 10.36 17.45
C ALA A 32 12.01 11.82 17.06
N ASP A 33 12.86 12.37 16.21
CA ASP A 33 12.57 13.63 15.55
C ASP A 33 11.93 13.35 14.19
N PHE A 34 10.95 14.17 13.81
CA PHE A 34 10.29 14.11 12.51
C PHE A 34 10.37 15.46 11.81
N THR A 35 10.47 15.41 10.49
CA THR A 35 10.27 16.58 9.63
C THR A 35 9.21 16.25 8.60
N VAL A 36 8.14 17.05 8.55
CA VAL A 36 7.07 16.94 7.56
C VAL A 36 7.30 17.95 6.45
N ALA A 37 7.58 17.47 5.24
CA ALA A 37 7.83 18.29 4.07
C ALA A 37 6.72 18.13 3.03
N LYS A 38 6.40 19.22 2.32
CA LYS A 38 5.53 19.24 1.14
C LYS A 38 4.15 18.57 1.33
N SER A 39 3.34 19.02 2.25
CA SER A 39 1.92 18.66 2.25
C SER A 39 1.12 19.57 1.30
N LYS A 40 0.10 19.04 0.64
CA LYS A 40 -0.92 19.87 -0.01
C LYS A 40 -1.70 20.62 1.10
N GLY A 41 -1.69 21.93 1.04
CA GLY A 41 -2.39 22.76 2.02
C GLY A 41 -1.73 22.82 3.42
N SER A 42 -2.53 23.17 4.43
CA SER A 42 -2.14 23.32 5.83
C SER A 42 -2.46 22.07 6.68
N GLN A 43 -2.77 20.95 6.05
CA GLN A 43 -3.22 19.76 6.76
C GLN A 43 -2.04 19.01 7.40
N ASP A 44 -2.31 18.35 8.51
CA ASP A 44 -1.36 17.49 9.20
C ASP A 44 -1.08 16.23 8.36
N LEU A 45 0.16 15.75 8.41
CA LEU A 45 0.50 14.41 7.99
C LEU A 45 0.23 13.46 9.16
N PHE A 46 -0.45 12.35 8.91
CA PHE A 46 -0.71 11.37 9.96
C PHE A 46 0.31 10.21 9.91
N ILE A 47 0.69 9.78 11.10
CA ILE A 47 1.45 8.54 11.33
C ILE A 47 0.66 7.65 12.28
N SER A 48 0.87 6.35 12.21
CA SER A 48 0.47 5.41 13.25
C SER A 48 1.69 4.80 13.92
N VAL A 49 1.58 4.62 15.21
CA VAL A 49 2.61 3.99 16.06
C VAL A 49 2.04 2.72 16.65
N THR A 50 2.71 1.61 16.41
CA THR A 50 2.35 0.30 16.94
C THR A 50 3.46 -0.19 17.85
N VAL A 51 3.12 -0.63 19.06
CA VAL A 51 4.05 -1.20 20.03
C VAL A 51 3.77 -2.71 20.15
N ASP A 52 4.78 -3.54 19.94
CA ASP A 52 4.75 -5.00 20.10
C ASP A 52 3.58 -5.68 19.37
N GLY A 53 3.25 -5.17 18.16
CA GLY A 53 2.14 -5.66 17.36
C GLY A 53 0.74 -5.35 17.93
N GLY A 54 0.66 -4.48 18.94
CA GLY A 54 -0.61 -4.04 19.52
C GLY A 54 -1.41 -3.11 18.61
N LYS A 55 -2.47 -2.53 19.16
CA LYS A 55 -3.34 -1.60 18.40
C LYS A 55 -2.56 -0.33 18.01
N PRO A 56 -2.62 0.10 16.73
CA PRO A 56 -2.00 1.33 16.29
C PRO A 56 -2.58 2.57 17.00
N VAL A 57 -1.71 3.49 17.37
CA VAL A 57 -2.09 4.82 17.86
C VAL A 57 -1.76 5.83 16.77
N ARG A 58 -2.79 6.51 16.26
CA ARG A 58 -2.66 7.51 15.20
C ARG A 58 -2.38 8.88 15.77
N MET A 59 -1.44 9.63 15.17
CA MET A 59 -1.13 11.01 15.55
C MET A 59 -0.89 11.89 14.32
N GLY A 60 -1.33 13.14 14.38
CA GLY A 60 -1.09 14.16 13.37
C GLY A 60 0.21 14.90 13.64
N LEU A 61 0.97 15.17 12.58
CA LEU A 61 2.17 15.99 12.58
C LEU A 61 1.96 17.16 11.61
N SER A 62 1.96 18.37 12.09
CA SER A 62 1.87 19.56 11.24
C SER A 62 3.11 19.69 10.36
N ARG A 63 3.04 20.54 9.34
CA ARG A 63 4.20 20.82 8.50
C ARG A 63 5.33 21.42 9.31
N GLY A 64 6.56 20.95 9.12
CA GLY A 64 7.77 21.44 9.79
C GLY A 64 8.47 20.38 10.65
N ASP A 65 9.29 20.87 11.56
CA ASP A 65 10.10 20.05 12.45
C ASP A 65 9.38 19.75 13.76
N HIS A 66 9.43 18.49 14.18
CA HIS A 66 8.94 17.98 15.45
C HIS A 66 10.09 17.28 16.18
N ARG A 67 10.50 17.82 17.32
CA ARG A 67 11.64 17.30 18.07
C ARG A 67 11.18 16.47 19.26
N GLY A 68 11.83 15.32 19.47
CA GLY A 68 11.61 14.46 20.63
C GLY A 68 10.18 13.93 20.76
N VAL A 69 9.52 13.64 19.64
CA VAL A 69 8.17 13.05 19.65
C VAL A 69 8.21 11.70 20.36
N ILE A 70 7.45 11.56 21.42
CA ILE A 70 7.37 10.29 22.17
C ILE A 70 6.52 9.31 21.37
N LEU A 71 7.12 8.21 20.98
CA LEU A 71 6.46 7.12 20.24
C LEU A 71 5.85 6.09 21.19
N ALA A 72 6.53 5.80 22.28
CA ALA A 72 6.03 4.92 23.33
C ALA A 72 6.64 5.32 24.68
N SER A 73 5.91 5.08 25.75
CA SER A 73 6.36 5.30 27.14
C SER A 73 5.68 4.32 28.08
N GLY A 74 6.26 4.18 29.29
CA GLY A 74 5.75 3.26 30.29
C GLY A 74 6.00 1.79 29.96
N LEU A 75 6.98 1.49 29.11
CA LEU A 75 7.32 0.15 28.69
C LEU A 75 8.08 -0.58 29.81
N SER A 76 7.97 -1.91 29.84
CA SER A 76 8.74 -2.78 30.73
C SER A 76 10.23 -2.77 30.37
N SER A 77 11.06 -3.47 31.16
CA SER A 77 12.49 -3.64 30.83
C SER A 77 12.78 -4.69 29.74
N GLY A 78 11.73 -5.32 29.19
CA GLY A 78 11.82 -6.36 28.16
C GLY A 78 12.33 -5.88 26.82
N ILE A 79 12.25 -6.77 25.84
CA ILE A 79 12.46 -6.43 24.43
C ILE A 79 11.15 -5.86 23.88
N HIS A 80 11.25 -4.73 23.21
CA HIS A 80 10.12 -4.06 22.57
C HIS A 80 10.41 -3.78 21.10
N GLN A 81 9.35 -3.80 20.31
CA GLN A 81 9.38 -3.36 18.93
C GLN A 81 8.36 -2.25 18.71
N VAL A 82 8.80 -1.14 18.17
CA VAL A 82 7.92 -0.01 17.81
C VAL A 82 7.98 0.20 16.31
N ALA A 83 6.83 0.16 15.66
CA ALA A 83 6.66 0.49 14.25
C ALA A 83 6.04 1.89 14.13
N VAL A 84 6.62 2.74 13.30
CA VAL A 84 6.05 4.04 12.91
C VAL A 84 5.74 3.98 11.44
N ARG A 85 4.47 4.12 11.08
CA ARG A 85 3.96 4.01 9.72
C ARG A 85 3.38 5.34 9.25
N LYS A 86 3.69 5.75 8.04
CA LYS A 86 3.06 6.89 7.38
C LYS A 86 1.68 6.49 6.86
N GLU A 87 0.64 7.25 7.22
CA GLU A 87 -0.75 6.89 6.94
C GLU A 87 -1.26 7.33 5.56
N GLY A 88 -0.72 8.35 4.97
CA GLY A 88 -1.22 8.90 3.72
C GLY A 88 -0.25 8.75 2.56
N GLU A 89 -0.78 8.82 1.35
CA GLU A 89 -0.06 8.75 0.09
C GLU A 89 0.90 9.95 -0.14
N PRO A 90 1.71 9.97 -1.23
CA PRO A 90 2.65 11.05 -1.52
C PRO A 90 2.02 12.45 -1.59
N GLY A 91 0.75 12.56 -1.99
CA GLY A 91 0.00 13.83 -2.05
C GLY A 91 -0.12 14.54 -0.70
N PHE A 92 -0.11 13.81 0.41
CA PHE A 92 -0.18 14.35 1.77
C PHE A 92 1.18 14.74 2.36
N GLY A 93 2.27 14.58 1.62
CA GLY A 93 3.59 15.03 2.02
C GLY A 93 4.58 13.92 2.29
N ALA A 94 5.82 14.32 2.58
CA ALA A 94 6.93 13.44 2.89
C ALA A 94 7.27 13.51 4.39
N LEU A 95 7.62 12.37 4.97
CA LEU A 95 8.03 12.21 6.35
C LEU A 95 9.52 11.86 6.41
N GLN A 96 10.32 12.68 7.06
CA GLN A 96 11.70 12.34 7.43
C GLN A 96 11.74 11.93 8.90
N VAL A 97 12.59 10.95 9.21
CA VAL A 97 12.80 10.45 10.57
C VAL A 97 14.27 10.58 10.93
N ALA A 98 14.54 11.13 12.11
CA ALA A 98 15.88 11.34 12.59
C ALA A 98 16.00 11.12 14.11
N ASN A 99 17.23 11.00 14.59
CA ASN A 99 17.59 11.02 16.01
C ASN A 99 16.71 10.13 16.90
N PRO A 100 16.51 8.84 16.59
CA PRO A 100 15.79 7.97 17.51
C PRO A 100 16.54 7.87 18.85
N LYS A 101 15.79 8.01 19.97
CA LYS A 101 16.36 8.03 21.32
C LYS A 101 15.64 7.06 22.23
N LEU A 102 16.42 6.39 23.06
CA LEU A 102 15.97 5.60 24.21
C LEU A 102 16.31 6.35 25.49
N ASP A 103 15.72 5.94 26.60
CA ASP A 103 16.20 6.38 27.92
C ASP A 103 17.63 5.86 28.21
N VAL A 104 18.23 6.31 29.33
CA VAL A 104 19.67 6.09 29.63
C VAL A 104 20.02 4.60 29.71
N ALA A 105 19.12 3.74 30.14
CA ALA A 105 19.35 2.30 30.25
C ALA A 105 19.16 1.54 28.96
N GLY A 106 18.47 2.17 27.98
CA GLY A 106 18.06 1.53 26.73
C GLY A 106 19.20 1.04 25.85
N ARG A 107 18.95 -0.04 25.13
CA ARG A 107 19.90 -0.63 24.16
C ARG A 107 19.15 -1.02 22.90
N TRP A 108 19.60 -0.52 21.77
CA TRP A 108 19.12 -0.94 20.46
C TRP A 108 19.41 -2.41 20.21
N GLN A 109 18.51 -3.09 19.52
CA GLN A 109 18.63 -4.47 19.09
C GLN A 109 18.64 -4.55 17.57
N ALA A 110 19.35 -5.52 17.03
CA ALA A 110 19.29 -5.80 15.61
C ALA A 110 17.87 -6.24 15.21
N LEU A 111 17.43 -5.79 14.05
CA LEU A 111 16.24 -6.29 13.40
C LEU A 111 16.70 -7.33 12.36
N SER A 112 16.25 -8.57 12.53
CA SER A 112 16.21 -9.53 11.42
C SER A 112 14.84 -9.38 10.77
N ASP A 113 14.80 -8.98 9.51
CA ASP A 113 13.54 -8.89 8.77
C ASP A 113 13.63 -9.85 7.57
N ASP A 114 13.21 -11.07 7.82
CA ASP A 114 13.17 -12.15 6.82
C ASP A 114 11.78 -12.31 6.18
N ARG A 115 10.83 -11.45 6.54
CA ARG A 115 9.48 -11.49 6.00
C ARG A 115 9.48 -11.34 4.49
N PRO A 116 8.64 -12.09 3.78
CA PRO A 116 8.41 -11.87 2.36
C PRO A 116 7.88 -10.46 2.11
N ILE A 117 8.31 -9.86 1.01
CA ILE A 117 7.80 -8.57 0.57
C ILE A 117 6.60 -8.81 -0.34
N VAL A 118 5.51 -8.11 -0.08
CA VAL A 118 4.34 -8.02 -0.93
C VAL A 118 4.19 -6.58 -1.38
N GLU A 119 4.30 -6.34 -2.68
CA GLU A 119 4.12 -5.00 -3.26
C GLU A 119 2.70 -4.81 -3.75
N VAL A 120 2.18 -3.61 -3.60
CA VAL A 120 0.89 -3.18 -4.15
C VAL A 120 1.13 -2.01 -5.08
N ILE A 121 0.77 -2.16 -6.35
CA ILE A 121 0.74 -1.10 -7.35
C ILE A 121 -0.72 -0.83 -7.65
N GLY A 122 -1.16 0.42 -7.48
CA GLY A 122 -2.57 0.74 -7.63
C GLY A 122 -2.85 2.24 -7.61
N ASP A 123 -4.11 2.55 -7.46
CA ASP A 123 -4.64 3.90 -7.41
C ASP A 123 -5.19 4.26 -6.02
N SER A 124 -6.12 5.21 -5.96
CA SER A 124 -6.71 5.71 -4.72
C SER A 124 -7.38 4.62 -3.86
N ASP A 125 -7.90 3.58 -4.47
CA ASP A 125 -8.57 2.48 -3.76
C ASP A 125 -7.59 1.63 -2.93
N ALA A 126 -6.29 1.71 -3.22
CA ALA A 126 -5.26 1.03 -2.46
C ALA A 126 -4.59 1.94 -1.41
N THR A 127 -4.54 3.27 -1.64
CA THR A 127 -3.85 4.20 -0.72
C THR A 127 -4.54 4.43 0.61
N GLY A 128 -5.74 3.89 0.81
CA GLY A 128 -6.56 4.16 2.00
C GLY A 128 -7.07 5.60 2.09
N ILE A 129 -7.11 6.34 0.96
CA ILE A 129 -7.77 7.64 0.91
C ILE A 129 -9.24 7.48 1.30
N CYS A 130 -9.78 8.39 2.10
CA CYS A 130 -11.15 8.32 2.60
C CYS A 130 -11.52 7.13 3.49
N ALA A 131 -10.63 6.20 3.79
CA ALA A 131 -10.94 5.02 4.61
C ALA A 131 -11.56 5.37 5.98
N LEU A 132 -11.27 6.55 6.53
CA LEU A 132 -11.86 7.11 7.75
C LEU A 132 -12.83 8.26 7.46
N GLY A 133 -13.21 8.47 6.21
CA GLY A 133 -14.12 9.53 5.81
C GLY A 133 -15.57 9.29 6.25
N PRO A 134 -16.41 10.31 6.15
CA PRO A 134 -17.83 10.18 6.47
C PRO A 134 -18.55 9.28 5.45
N ASP A 135 -19.47 8.47 5.93
CA ASP A 135 -20.32 7.62 5.10
C ASP A 135 -21.44 8.40 4.37
N SER A 136 -21.51 9.72 4.54
CA SER A 136 -22.59 10.52 3.98
C SER A 136 -22.28 11.01 2.58
N PRO A 137 -23.10 10.66 1.59
CA PRO A 137 -22.93 11.15 0.21
C PRO A 137 -23.33 12.64 0.05
N ASP A 138 -23.88 13.30 1.07
CA ASP A 138 -24.49 14.64 0.96
C ASP A 138 -23.52 15.80 1.25
N SER A 139 -22.27 15.52 1.63
CA SER A 139 -21.29 16.59 1.86
C SER A 139 -20.27 16.65 0.73
N ALA A 140 -20.04 17.85 0.18
CA ALA A 140 -18.89 18.15 -0.66
C ALA A 140 -17.62 18.00 0.18
N VAL A 141 -17.14 16.79 0.26
CA VAL A 141 -16.03 16.41 1.12
C VAL A 141 -14.75 16.47 0.29
N ASP A 142 -13.77 17.21 0.81
CA ASP A 142 -12.45 17.24 0.20
C ASP A 142 -11.78 15.88 0.40
N ILE A 143 -11.77 15.04 -0.64
CA ILE A 143 -11.09 13.73 -0.64
C ILE A 143 -9.62 13.84 -0.24
N TRP A 144 -9.03 15.02 -0.40
CA TRP A 144 -7.66 15.33 0.02
C TRP A 144 -7.54 15.69 1.51
N ASN A 145 -8.54 15.39 2.31
CA ASN A 145 -8.43 15.54 3.76
C ASN A 145 -7.57 14.41 4.36
N SER A 146 -6.37 14.75 4.77
CA SER A 146 -5.42 13.80 5.36
C SER A 146 -5.95 13.12 6.63
N ALA A 147 -6.90 13.73 7.34
CA ALA A 147 -7.53 13.15 8.52
C ALA A 147 -8.35 11.89 8.19
N TRP A 148 -8.82 11.76 6.95
CA TRP A 148 -9.63 10.62 6.49
C TRP A 148 -8.81 9.54 5.77
N ALA A 149 -7.57 9.85 5.37
CA ALA A 149 -6.68 8.87 4.78
C ALA A 149 -6.04 8.00 5.86
N SER A 150 -6.08 6.70 5.70
CA SER A 150 -5.39 5.77 6.62
C SER A 150 -5.01 4.46 5.94
N GLU A 151 -3.70 4.27 5.78
CA GLU A 151 -3.14 3.02 5.29
C GLU A 151 -3.39 1.86 6.26
N THR A 152 -3.32 2.11 7.56
CA THR A 152 -3.50 1.07 8.59
C THR A 152 -4.87 0.39 8.52
N VAL A 153 -5.89 1.07 8.01
CA VAL A 153 -7.25 0.54 7.83
C VAL A 153 -7.65 0.40 6.37
N SER A 154 -6.74 0.67 5.43
CA SER A 154 -6.91 0.28 4.03
C SER A 154 -6.94 -1.24 3.90
N TRP A 155 -7.40 -1.76 2.76
CA TRP A 155 -7.33 -3.19 2.52
C TRP A 155 -5.89 -3.71 2.53
N VAL A 156 -4.90 -2.89 2.18
CA VAL A 156 -3.47 -3.21 2.20
C VAL A 156 -3.00 -3.43 3.64
N GLY A 157 -3.23 -2.45 4.53
CA GLY A 157 -2.85 -2.55 5.93
C GLY A 157 -3.63 -3.64 6.69
N LEU A 158 -4.92 -3.81 6.39
CA LEU A 158 -5.75 -4.88 6.97
C LEU A 158 -5.31 -6.26 6.49
N LEU A 159 -4.88 -6.41 5.24
CA LEU A 159 -4.33 -7.66 4.72
C LEU A 159 -3.00 -8.02 5.40
N GLU A 160 -2.10 -7.04 5.60
CA GLU A 160 -0.85 -7.25 6.36
C GLU A 160 -1.14 -7.80 7.76
N ALA A 161 -2.05 -7.14 8.49
CA ALA A 161 -2.47 -7.57 9.81
C ALA A 161 -3.14 -8.95 9.80
N GLY A 162 -3.98 -9.21 8.80
CA GLY A 162 -4.65 -10.48 8.59
C GLY A 162 -3.68 -11.63 8.36
N LEU A 163 -2.72 -11.47 7.47
CA LEU A 163 -1.68 -12.46 7.20
C LEU A 163 -0.83 -12.75 8.45
N ALA A 164 -0.45 -11.71 9.18
CA ALA A 164 0.27 -11.88 10.45
C ALA A 164 -0.57 -12.68 11.47
N SER A 165 -1.88 -12.41 11.57
CA SER A 165 -2.77 -13.10 12.52
C SER A 165 -2.93 -14.60 12.25
N VAL A 166 -2.75 -15.02 11.00
CA VAL A 166 -2.79 -16.44 10.59
C VAL A 166 -1.40 -17.08 10.50
N GLY A 167 -0.36 -16.38 10.99
CA GLY A 167 1.00 -16.92 11.09
C GLY A 167 1.87 -16.73 9.84
N HIS A 168 1.49 -15.85 8.93
CA HIS A 168 2.24 -15.53 7.72
C HIS A 168 2.56 -14.01 7.67
N PRO A 169 3.38 -13.47 8.59
CA PRO A 169 3.72 -12.07 8.58
C PRO A 169 4.48 -11.69 7.30
N VAL A 170 4.11 -10.58 6.69
CA VAL A 170 4.71 -10.03 5.47
C VAL A 170 5.17 -8.59 5.70
N ASP A 171 5.95 -8.06 4.78
CA ASP A 171 6.22 -6.62 4.65
C ASP A 171 5.42 -6.09 3.46
N MET A 172 4.28 -5.46 3.73
CA MET A 172 3.48 -4.81 2.68
C MET A 172 4.14 -3.50 2.26
N VAL A 173 4.29 -3.32 0.97
CA VAL A 173 4.87 -2.11 0.36
C VAL A 173 3.83 -1.53 -0.58
N ASP A 174 3.12 -0.53 -0.10
CA ASP A 174 2.14 0.18 -0.92
C ASP A 174 2.84 1.22 -1.81
N LEU A 175 2.74 1.05 -3.12
CA LEU A 175 3.24 1.94 -4.16
C LEU A 175 2.09 2.65 -4.89
N ALA A 176 0.87 2.53 -4.38
CA ALA A 176 -0.30 3.14 -4.97
C ALA A 176 -0.27 4.68 -4.88
N ILE A 177 -0.88 5.32 -5.84
CA ILE A 177 -1.01 6.78 -5.92
C ILE A 177 -2.40 7.12 -6.45
N SER A 178 -3.14 7.98 -5.74
CA SER A 178 -4.47 8.43 -6.18
C SER A 178 -4.43 9.08 -7.56
N GLY A 179 -5.39 8.73 -8.39
CA GLY A 179 -5.49 9.22 -9.76
C GLY A 179 -4.61 8.47 -10.77
N SER A 180 -3.84 7.46 -10.33
CA SER A 180 -3.03 6.65 -11.25
C SER A 180 -3.91 5.90 -12.24
N LYS A 181 -3.45 5.84 -13.49
CA LYS A 181 -4.05 5.09 -14.60
C LYS A 181 -3.08 4.03 -15.11
N THR A 182 -3.58 3.03 -15.80
CA THR A 182 -2.73 1.99 -16.41
C THR A 182 -1.88 2.54 -17.54
N GLU A 183 -2.44 3.46 -18.34
CA GLU A 183 -1.72 4.21 -19.38
C GLU A 183 -2.15 5.69 -19.31
N SER A 184 -1.20 6.62 -19.18
CA SER A 184 -1.49 8.03 -19.24
C SER A 184 -1.13 8.62 -20.61
N GLU A 185 -2.04 9.38 -21.18
CA GLU A 185 -1.76 10.29 -22.29
C GLU A 185 -1.30 11.64 -21.72
N GLY A 186 -0.08 11.68 -21.19
CA GLY A 186 0.56 12.95 -20.82
C GLY A 186 0.32 13.45 -19.39
N ASP A 187 -0.35 12.71 -18.53
CA ASP A 187 -0.54 13.08 -17.13
C ASP A 187 0.48 12.42 -16.18
N THR A 188 0.74 13.11 -15.09
CA THR A 188 1.82 12.83 -14.13
C THR A 188 1.63 11.58 -13.26
N TYR A 189 0.55 10.83 -13.44
CA TYR A 189 0.17 9.69 -12.61
C TYR A 189 -0.04 8.41 -13.41
N ASP A 190 0.92 8.06 -14.21
CA ASP A 190 0.92 6.86 -15.02
C ASP A 190 1.47 5.69 -14.20
N LEU A 191 0.71 4.60 -14.04
CA LEU A 191 1.24 3.36 -13.46
C LEU A 191 2.41 2.80 -14.30
N THR A 192 2.50 3.16 -15.58
CA THR A 192 3.66 2.88 -16.42
C THR A 192 4.82 3.82 -16.12
N ALA A 193 4.53 5.01 -15.56
CA ALA A 193 5.53 5.98 -15.16
C ALA A 193 6.17 5.56 -13.82
N PRO A 194 7.13 6.25 -13.41
CA PRO A 194 8.32 5.88 -12.65
C PRO A 194 8.16 5.18 -11.30
N GLY A 195 6.98 4.83 -10.89
CA GLY A 195 6.76 4.15 -9.60
C GLY A 195 7.60 2.89 -9.44
N TYR A 196 7.64 2.07 -10.47
CA TYR A 196 8.34 0.79 -10.41
C TYR A 196 9.76 0.82 -11.00
N SER A 197 10.07 1.71 -11.90
CA SER A 197 11.29 1.65 -12.71
C SER A 197 12.19 2.88 -12.67
N ASP A 198 11.87 3.94 -11.92
CA ASP A 198 12.53 5.21 -12.11
C ASP A 198 13.38 5.65 -10.92
N ALA A 199 14.55 6.18 -11.25
CA ALA A 199 15.48 6.88 -10.38
C ALA A 199 14.86 8.06 -9.60
N LYS A 200 13.74 8.61 -10.06
CA LYS A 200 13.01 9.70 -9.41
C LYS A 200 12.51 9.35 -8.01
N PHE A 201 12.30 8.07 -7.74
CA PHE A 201 11.87 7.56 -6.45
C PHE A 201 12.94 6.71 -5.74
N GLY A 202 14.18 6.77 -6.22
CA GLY A 202 15.28 5.99 -5.70
C GLY A 202 15.28 4.55 -6.22
N GLU A 203 16.38 3.84 -5.99
CA GLU A 203 16.48 2.42 -6.30
C GLU A 203 15.55 1.65 -5.36
N TYR A 204 14.59 0.94 -5.94
CA TYR A 204 13.70 0.06 -5.18
C TYR A 204 13.69 -1.35 -5.83
N PRO A 205 13.81 -2.40 -5.03
CA PRO A 205 14.10 -2.34 -3.59
C PRO A 205 15.43 -1.64 -3.32
N ALA A 206 15.55 -1.02 -2.13
CA ALA A 206 16.84 -0.44 -1.71
C ALA A 206 17.94 -1.50 -1.79
N PRO A 207 19.20 -1.11 -2.06
CA PRO A 207 20.29 -2.05 -2.16
C PRO A 207 20.32 -3.02 -0.96
N GLY A 208 20.40 -4.33 -1.23
CA GLY A 208 20.39 -5.39 -0.21
C GLY A 208 19.00 -5.84 0.27
N ARG A 209 17.90 -5.25 -0.20
CA ARG A 209 16.56 -5.80 0.06
C ARG A 209 16.23 -6.97 -0.87
N LYS A 210 15.44 -7.90 -0.34
CA LYS A 210 14.86 -9.01 -1.12
C LYS A 210 13.90 -8.45 -2.17
N ASN A 211 13.79 -9.15 -3.29
CA ASN A 211 12.74 -8.88 -4.26
C ASN A 211 11.36 -9.25 -3.67
N ALA A 212 10.32 -8.60 -4.17
CA ALA A 212 8.96 -8.98 -3.81
C ALA A 212 8.67 -10.44 -4.17
N ALA A 213 8.01 -11.17 -3.28
CA ALA A 213 7.48 -12.49 -3.57
C ALA A 213 6.21 -12.38 -4.42
N VAL A 214 5.40 -11.38 -4.12
CA VAL A 214 4.11 -11.12 -4.78
C VAL A 214 3.98 -9.63 -5.08
N VAL A 215 3.42 -9.32 -6.24
CA VAL A 215 2.95 -7.98 -6.61
C VAL A 215 1.45 -8.04 -6.86
N PHE A 216 0.67 -7.29 -6.11
CA PHE A 216 -0.71 -6.99 -6.44
C PHE A 216 -0.74 -5.81 -7.40
N LEU A 217 -1.33 -5.98 -8.55
CA LEU A 217 -1.56 -4.93 -9.53
C LEU A 217 -3.06 -4.62 -9.57
N TRP A 218 -3.42 -3.51 -8.92
CA TRP A 218 -4.76 -2.95 -8.89
C TRP A 218 -4.84 -1.80 -9.88
N GLY A 219 -5.54 -1.99 -10.99
CA GLY A 219 -5.64 -0.97 -12.02
C GLY A 219 -7.01 -0.93 -12.67
N GLY A 220 -7.28 0.16 -13.39
CA GLY A 220 -8.46 0.32 -14.20
C GLY A 220 -9.54 1.23 -13.60
N GLY A 221 -9.51 1.57 -12.32
CA GLY A 221 -10.47 2.49 -11.72
C GLY A 221 -10.48 3.85 -12.43
N ASN A 222 -9.34 4.50 -12.48
CA ASN A 222 -9.19 5.81 -13.11
C ASN A 222 -9.18 5.77 -14.64
N ASP A 223 -8.86 4.63 -15.26
CA ASP A 223 -8.97 4.47 -16.72
C ASP A 223 -10.43 4.62 -17.19
N ARG A 224 -11.38 4.30 -16.31
CA ARG A 224 -12.82 4.47 -16.54
C ARG A 224 -13.27 5.91 -16.45
N HIS A 225 -12.63 6.69 -15.59
CA HIS A 225 -12.98 8.09 -15.31
C HIS A 225 -12.24 9.09 -16.21
N GLY A 226 -11.23 8.64 -16.96
CA GLY A 226 -10.30 9.49 -17.68
C GLY A 226 -10.74 10.04 -19.04
N GLY A 227 -11.95 9.79 -19.46
CA GLY A 227 -12.53 10.42 -20.66
C GLY A 227 -14.02 10.59 -20.46
N GLY A 228 -14.56 11.76 -20.69
CA GLY A 228 -15.98 12.09 -20.47
C GLY A 228 -17.03 11.17 -21.12
N GLU A 229 -16.58 10.10 -21.76
CA GLU A 229 -17.43 9.06 -22.35
C GLU A 229 -17.76 7.91 -21.38
N LEU A 230 -17.03 7.79 -20.26
CA LEU A 230 -17.20 6.67 -19.33
C LEU A 230 -18.29 6.86 -18.28
N ALA A 231 -18.83 8.06 -18.15
CA ALA A 231 -20.01 8.31 -17.33
C ALA A 231 -21.24 7.45 -17.77
N SER A 232 -21.18 6.83 -18.94
CA SER A 232 -22.22 5.94 -19.46
C SER A 232 -21.99 4.45 -19.16
N GLY A 233 -20.89 4.08 -18.54
CA GLY A 233 -20.57 2.67 -18.22
C GLY A 233 -20.18 1.79 -19.41
N THR A 234 -20.03 2.35 -20.61
CA THR A 234 -19.67 1.60 -21.81
C THR A 234 -18.20 1.77 -22.13
N LEU A 235 -17.41 0.71 -21.97
CA LEU A 235 -16.03 0.66 -22.48
C LEU A 235 -16.05 0.61 -24.00
N THR A 236 -15.31 1.52 -24.64
CA THR A 236 -15.03 1.41 -26.08
C THR A 236 -13.84 0.48 -26.29
N TYR A 237 -13.74 -0.12 -27.49
CA TYR A 237 -12.58 -0.95 -27.90
C TYR A 237 -11.25 -0.20 -27.72
N ASP A 238 -11.22 1.10 -27.97
CA ASP A 238 -10.01 1.93 -27.81
C ASP A 238 -9.57 2.03 -26.34
N HIS A 239 -10.50 2.09 -25.40
CA HIS A 239 -10.19 2.10 -23.97
C HIS A 239 -9.62 0.75 -23.51
N LEU A 240 -10.21 -0.36 -23.93
CA LEU A 240 -9.65 -1.68 -23.65
C LEU A 240 -8.23 -1.80 -24.20
N SER A 241 -8.00 -1.32 -25.43
CA SER A 241 -6.68 -1.37 -26.04
C SER A 241 -5.63 -0.58 -25.24
N ARG A 242 -5.97 0.60 -24.71
CA ARG A 242 -5.07 1.39 -23.86
C ARG A 242 -4.81 0.70 -22.53
N PHE A 243 -5.86 0.24 -21.88
CA PHE A 243 -5.76 -0.52 -20.63
C PHE A 243 -4.87 -1.74 -20.80
N GLU A 244 -5.09 -2.54 -21.82
CA GLU A 244 -4.27 -3.72 -22.13
C GLU A 244 -2.79 -3.37 -22.30
N LYS A 245 -2.48 -2.30 -23.05
CA LYS A 245 -1.11 -1.81 -23.19
C LYS A 245 -0.50 -1.42 -21.86
N GLY A 246 -1.26 -0.69 -21.02
CA GLY A 246 -0.81 -0.27 -19.71
C GLY A 246 -0.49 -1.48 -18.83
N ILE A 247 -1.38 -2.46 -18.71
CA ILE A 247 -1.13 -3.69 -17.97
C ILE A 247 0.05 -4.47 -18.53
N PHE A 248 0.14 -4.61 -19.86
CA PHE A 248 1.28 -5.27 -20.51
C PHE A 248 2.61 -4.60 -20.16
N MET A 249 2.68 -3.28 -20.21
CA MET A 249 3.88 -2.52 -19.87
C MET A 249 4.25 -2.68 -18.38
N GLN A 250 3.27 -2.67 -17.48
CA GLN A 250 3.52 -2.92 -16.06
C GLN A 250 4.07 -4.32 -15.81
N LEU A 251 3.42 -5.34 -16.34
CA LEU A 251 3.88 -6.72 -16.22
C LEU A 251 5.29 -6.90 -16.81
N THR A 252 5.57 -6.29 -17.96
CA THR A 252 6.90 -6.32 -18.57
C THR A 252 7.96 -5.72 -17.64
N LYS A 253 7.70 -4.56 -17.04
CA LYS A 253 8.61 -3.92 -16.08
C LYS A 253 8.81 -4.76 -14.82
N ILE A 254 7.72 -5.31 -14.28
CA ILE A 254 7.75 -6.17 -13.09
C ILE A 254 8.61 -7.41 -13.34
N PHE A 255 8.38 -8.13 -14.43
CA PHE A 255 9.16 -9.33 -14.78
C PHE A 255 10.61 -9.03 -15.18
N ALA A 256 10.87 -7.89 -15.82
CA ALA A 256 12.24 -7.47 -16.14
C ALA A 256 13.07 -7.25 -14.87
N ARG A 257 12.44 -6.73 -13.82
CA ARG A 257 13.08 -6.48 -12.54
C ARG A 257 13.17 -7.70 -11.64
N ASN A 258 12.12 -8.51 -11.61
CA ASN A 258 12.02 -9.69 -10.78
C ASN A 258 11.37 -10.82 -11.58
N PRO A 259 12.17 -11.62 -12.32
CA PRO A 259 11.62 -12.66 -13.21
C PRO A 259 10.89 -13.77 -12.47
N ASP A 260 11.09 -13.91 -11.16
CA ASP A 260 10.49 -14.98 -10.35
C ASP A 260 9.24 -14.57 -9.58
N VAL A 261 8.87 -13.30 -9.63
CA VAL A 261 7.73 -12.75 -8.89
C VAL A 261 6.40 -13.37 -9.35
N LYS A 262 5.47 -13.51 -8.42
CA LYS A 262 4.06 -13.77 -8.72
C LYS A 262 3.32 -12.44 -8.81
N VAL A 263 2.51 -12.28 -9.85
CA VAL A 263 1.68 -11.09 -10.03
C VAL A 263 0.22 -11.48 -9.91
N VAL A 264 -0.50 -10.77 -9.07
CA VAL A 264 -1.95 -10.92 -8.91
C VAL A 264 -2.61 -9.71 -9.56
N LEU A 265 -3.26 -9.91 -10.68
CA LEU A 265 -4.12 -8.91 -11.29
C LEU A 265 -5.41 -8.85 -10.47
N LEU A 266 -5.55 -7.76 -9.74
CA LEU A 266 -6.66 -7.57 -8.82
C LEU A 266 -7.73 -6.70 -9.48
N GLU A 267 -8.96 -7.19 -9.49
CA GLU A 267 -10.10 -6.54 -10.12
C GLU A 267 -11.22 -6.32 -9.09
N TYR A 268 -11.68 -5.09 -9.00
CA TYR A 268 -12.92 -4.79 -8.30
C TYR A 268 -14.11 -5.00 -9.25
N THR A 269 -15.06 -5.79 -8.82
CA THR A 269 -16.30 -6.04 -9.57
C THR A 269 -17.48 -5.34 -8.91
N ASP A 270 -18.06 -4.46 -9.66
CA ASP A 270 -19.34 -3.84 -9.44
C ASP A 270 -20.25 -4.25 -10.63
N PRO A 271 -21.53 -4.57 -10.44
CA PRO A 271 -22.44 -4.91 -11.54
C PRO A 271 -22.54 -3.84 -12.63
N THR A 272 -22.17 -2.60 -12.30
CA THR A 272 -22.17 -1.46 -13.24
C THR A 272 -20.84 -1.30 -13.98
N ILE A 273 -19.81 -2.09 -13.63
CA ILE A 273 -18.45 -1.98 -14.14
C ILE A 273 -18.17 -3.12 -15.11
N PRO A 274 -17.59 -2.84 -16.29
CA PRO A 274 -17.21 -3.88 -17.24
C PRO A 274 -16.23 -4.90 -16.63
N ASP A 275 -16.39 -6.15 -17.04
CA ASP A 275 -15.52 -7.26 -16.68
C ASP A 275 -14.16 -7.14 -17.38
N TRP A 276 -13.10 -6.93 -16.62
CA TRP A 276 -11.74 -6.84 -17.13
C TRP A 276 -11.09 -8.20 -17.40
N THR A 277 -11.74 -9.30 -17.03
CA THR A 277 -11.19 -10.65 -17.18
C THR A 277 -10.73 -10.95 -18.60
N ALA A 278 -11.49 -10.51 -19.61
CA ALA A 278 -11.13 -10.71 -21.01
C ALA A 278 -9.83 -9.99 -21.37
N ALA A 279 -9.70 -8.72 -20.95
CA ALA A 279 -8.51 -7.91 -21.18
C ALA A 279 -7.28 -8.52 -20.47
N TYR A 280 -7.43 -8.94 -19.22
CA TYR A 280 -6.37 -9.60 -18.47
C TYR A 280 -5.92 -10.90 -19.12
N ASN A 281 -6.85 -11.75 -19.57
CA ASN A 281 -6.54 -13.00 -20.29
C ASN A 281 -5.80 -12.71 -21.60
N GLN A 282 -6.21 -11.71 -22.34
CA GLN A 282 -5.56 -11.32 -23.59
C GLN A 282 -4.12 -10.85 -23.33
N VAL A 283 -3.92 -9.95 -22.36
CA VAL A 283 -2.58 -9.48 -21.97
C VAL A 283 -1.71 -10.65 -21.49
N GLN A 284 -2.23 -11.52 -20.64
CA GLN A 284 -1.51 -12.69 -20.15
C GLN A 284 -1.02 -13.58 -21.28
N SER A 285 -1.82 -13.77 -22.33
CA SER A 285 -1.46 -14.61 -23.50
C SER A 285 -0.26 -14.09 -24.30
N LEU A 286 0.12 -12.83 -24.11
CA LEU A 286 1.29 -12.21 -24.78
C LEU A 286 2.63 -12.55 -24.10
N PHE A 287 2.59 -13.15 -22.91
CA PHE A 287 3.79 -13.55 -22.17
C PHE A 287 4.17 -15.01 -22.44
N SER A 288 5.41 -15.38 -22.10
CA SER A 288 5.85 -16.77 -22.17
C SER A 288 5.02 -17.65 -21.22
N GLU A 289 4.91 -18.95 -21.51
CA GLU A 289 4.19 -19.92 -20.66
C GLU A 289 4.65 -19.85 -19.20
N GLN A 290 5.95 -19.72 -18.98
CA GLN A 290 6.52 -19.59 -17.63
C GLN A 290 6.02 -18.33 -16.92
N GLN A 291 5.92 -17.20 -17.61
CA GLN A 291 5.39 -15.95 -17.05
C GLN A 291 3.87 -16.03 -16.86
N GLN A 292 3.15 -16.64 -17.81
CA GLN A 292 1.69 -16.84 -17.68
C GLN A 292 1.32 -17.61 -16.40
N GLN A 293 2.09 -18.62 -16.03
CA GLN A 293 1.90 -19.39 -14.78
C GLN A 293 2.17 -18.58 -13.51
N ARG A 294 2.75 -17.38 -13.63
CA ARG A 294 3.03 -16.46 -12.53
C ARG A 294 2.05 -15.32 -12.44
N ILE A 295 1.18 -15.17 -13.44
CA ILE A 295 0.11 -14.17 -13.45
C ILE A 295 -1.17 -14.86 -12.96
N LEU A 296 -1.70 -14.37 -11.86
CA LEU A 296 -2.92 -14.85 -11.23
C LEU A 296 -3.97 -13.77 -11.31
N HIS A 297 -5.24 -14.16 -11.30
CA HIS A 297 -6.34 -13.22 -11.30
C HIS A 297 -7.13 -13.36 -10.01
N LEU A 298 -7.52 -12.25 -9.43
CA LEU A 298 -8.40 -12.21 -8.27
C LEU A 298 -9.45 -11.11 -8.45
N ARG A 299 -10.70 -11.48 -8.27
CA ARG A 299 -11.82 -10.55 -8.27
C ARG A 299 -12.30 -10.35 -6.85
N VAL A 300 -12.40 -9.09 -6.45
CA VAL A 300 -13.04 -8.69 -5.20
C VAL A 300 -14.32 -7.91 -5.51
N TYR A 301 -15.27 -7.94 -4.62
CA TYR A 301 -16.58 -7.32 -4.82
C TYR A 301 -17.05 -6.63 -3.55
N ASP A 302 -18.00 -5.71 -3.71
CA ASP A 302 -18.70 -5.11 -2.58
C ASP A 302 -19.86 -6.04 -2.15
N PRO A 303 -19.74 -6.75 -1.02
CA PRO A 303 -20.79 -7.64 -0.54
C PRO A 303 -21.98 -6.89 0.06
N LEU A 304 -21.83 -5.60 0.34
CA LEU A 304 -22.81 -4.80 1.09
C LEU A 304 -23.56 -3.80 0.21
N GLY A 305 -23.11 -3.60 -1.02
CA GLY A 305 -23.68 -2.63 -1.97
C GLY A 305 -23.51 -1.18 -1.52
N LYS A 306 -22.67 -0.42 -2.22
CA LYS A 306 -22.43 1.01 -1.99
C LYS A 306 -21.85 1.34 -0.61
N GLN A 307 -20.63 0.89 -0.35
CA GLN A 307 -19.85 1.26 0.83
C GLN A 307 -18.83 2.34 0.48
N ASP A 308 -19.29 3.40 -0.16
CA ASP A 308 -18.43 4.53 -0.57
C ASP A 308 -18.43 5.63 0.48
N ALA A 309 -17.30 6.31 0.60
CA ALA A 309 -17.11 7.46 1.47
C ALA A 309 -16.56 8.65 0.68
N CYS A 310 -16.69 9.84 1.22
CA CYS A 310 -16.03 11.06 0.75
C CYS A 310 -16.46 11.64 -0.59
N GLU A 311 -17.50 11.19 -1.26
CA GLU A 311 -17.91 11.78 -2.54
C GLU A 311 -19.39 12.09 -2.67
N ILE A 312 -19.67 13.15 -3.47
CA ILE A 312 -21.02 13.57 -3.85
C ILE A 312 -21.50 12.85 -5.12
N ASP A 313 -20.59 12.35 -5.93
CA ASP A 313 -20.87 11.66 -7.19
C ASP A 313 -21.00 10.16 -6.94
N PRO A 314 -21.83 9.41 -7.70
CA PRO A 314 -22.19 8.02 -7.40
C PRO A 314 -21.05 7.00 -7.31
N LYS A 315 -19.79 7.44 -7.33
CA LYS A 315 -18.59 6.60 -7.29
C LYS A 315 -17.57 7.13 -6.29
N GLY A 316 -17.93 7.07 -5.00
CA GLY A 316 -17.02 7.43 -3.91
C GLY A 316 -15.82 6.47 -3.78
N HIS A 317 -14.96 6.79 -2.84
CA HIS A 317 -13.85 5.93 -2.45
C HIS A 317 -14.30 4.93 -1.39
N PRO A 318 -13.64 3.76 -1.29
CA PRO A 318 -14.02 2.75 -0.33
C PRO A 318 -13.91 3.27 1.11
N ASN A 319 -14.97 3.08 1.88
CA ASN A 319 -14.96 3.33 3.32
C ASN A 319 -14.31 2.16 4.07
N LEU A 320 -14.21 2.30 5.40
CA LEU A 320 -13.63 1.28 6.27
C LEU A 320 -14.27 -0.11 6.08
N ALA A 321 -15.59 -0.17 5.91
CA ALA A 321 -16.29 -1.44 5.76
C ALA A 321 -15.94 -2.16 4.45
N LEU A 322 -15.85 -1.41 3.35
CA LEU A 322 -15.46 -1.95 2.06
C LEU A 322 -13.97 -2.36 2.03
N HIS A 323 -13.08 -1.56 2.60
CA HIS A 323 -11.68 -1.96 2.78
C HIS A 323 -11.54 -3.27 3.57
N ALA A 324 -12.32 -3.42 4.67
CA ALA A 324 -12.31 -4.65 5.45
C ALA A 324 -12.86 -5.85 4.66
N ALA A 325 -13.90 -5.65 3.87
CA ALA A 325 -14.46 -6.69 3.01
C ALA A 325 -13.46 -7.17 1.95
N TRP A 326 -12.76 -6.25 1.28
CA TRP A 326 -11.73 -6.59 0.29
C TRP A 326 -10.54 -7.31 0.93
N ALA A 327 -10.03 -6.78 2.04
CA ALA A 327 -8.95 -7.44 2.78
C ALA A 327 -9.33 -8.87 3.19
N GLY A 328 -10.56 -9.08 3.68
CA GLY A 328 -11.07 -10.40 4.03
C GLY A 328 -11.15 -11.35 2.84
N GLN A 329 -11.62 -10.90 1.68
CA GLN A 329 -11.68 -11.71 0.46
C GLN A 329 -10.29 -12.08 -0.05
N ILE A 330 -9.35 -11.11 -0.07
CA ILE A 330 -7.98 -11.35 -0.49
C ILE A 330 -7.29 -12.33 0.48
N LEU A 331 -7.44 -12.12 1.79
CA LEU A 331 -6.89 -13.01 2.82
C LEU A 331 -7.42 -14.44 2.67
N GLN A 332 -8.73 -14.60 2.50
CA GLN A 332 -9.35 -15.91 2.28
C GLN A 332 -8.81 -16.59 1.02
N TRP A 333 -8.64 -15.83 -0.06
CA TRP A 333 -8.06 -16.35 -1.29
C TRP A 333 -6.61 -16.75 -1.12
N MET A 334 -5.77 -15.95 -0.45
CA MET A 334 -4.36 -16.25 -0.21
C MET A 334 -4.18 -17.47 0.71
N THR A 335 -5.02 -17.61 1.73
CA THR A 335 -4.95 -18.72 2.70
C THR A 335 -5.68 -19.98 2.24
N GLY A 336 -6.35 -19.94 1.08
CA GLY A 336 -6.95 -21.13 0.45
C GLY A 336 -5.91 -22.20 0.13
N ALA A 337 -6.36 -23.45 -0.01
CA ALA A 337 -5.53 -24.66 -0.11
C ALA A 337 -4.34 -24.51 -1.08
N GLY A 338 -3.11 -24.50 -0.55
CA GLY A 338 -1.87 -24.45 -1.32
C GLY A 338 -1.55 -23.09 -1.99
N ARG A 339 -2.39 -22.06 -1.77
CA ARG A 339 -2.20 -20.77 -2.46
C ARG A 339 -0.97 -20.02 -1.96
N LEU A 340 -0.71 -20.02 -0.67
CA LEU A 340 0.49 -19.39 -0.11
C LEU A 340 1.77 -19.98 -0.70
N GLN A 341 1.87 -21.32 -0.80
CA GLN A 341 3.01 -21.98 -1.45
C GLN A 341 3.09 -21.60 -2.94
N GLN A 342 1.95 -21.55 -3.65
CA GLN A 342 1.91 -21.11 -5.04
C GLN A 342 2.42 -19.67 -5.21
N LEU A 343 2.17 -18.80 -4.22
CA LEU A 343 2.65 -17.44 -4.17
C LEU A 343 4.11 -17.30 -3.72
N GLY A 344 4.75 -18.43 -3.35
CA GLY A 344 6.15 -18.45 -2.93
C GLY A 344 6.37 -18.10 -1.46
N PHE A 345 5.32 -18.18 -0.64
CA PHE A 345 5.48 -18.06 0.81
C PHE A 345 6.00 -19.38 1.37
N PRO A 346 6.99 -19.33 2.27
CA PRO A 346 7.50 -20.51 2.92
C PRO A 346 6.44 -21.17 3.83
N ASP A 347 6.57 -22.46 4.08
CA ASP A 347 5.71 -23.16 5.01
C ASP A 347 5.88 -22.61 6.44
N ARG A 348 4.84 -22.73 7.27
CA ARG A 348 4.80 -22.18 8.62
C ARG A 348 5.94 -22.69 9.52
N GLU A 349 6.41 -23.92 9.27
CA GLU A 349 7.50 -24.54 10.01
C GLU A 349 8.87 -23.90 9.71
N GLU A 350 9.02 -23.22 8.56
CA GLU A 350 10.27 -22.54 8.16
C GLU A 350 10.43 -21.14 8.76
N TRP A 351 9.37 -20.60 9.39
CA TRP A 351 9.37 -19.26 9.98
C TRP A 351 10.01 -19.19 11.35
N GLY A 352 10.68 -20.25 11.82
CA GLY A 352 11.45 -20.29 13.05
C GLY A 352 10.89 -19.45 14.20
N GLU A 353 10.45 -20.06 15.27
CA GLU A 353 10.20 -19.37 16.52
C GLU A 353 11.50 -18.64 16.95
N ASN A 354 11.60 -17.32 16.71
CA ASN A 354 12.66 -16.45 17.23
C ASN A 354 12.07 -15.37 18.11
#